data_e2db4de7287bbdcb558469b67ce7ca6c
#
_entry.id   e2db4de7287bbdcb558469b67ce7ca6c
#
_cell.length_a   1.000
_cell.length_b   1.000
_cell.length_c   1.000
_cell.angle_alpha   90.00
_cell.angle_beta   90.00
_cell.angle_gamma   90.00
#
_symmetry.space_group_name_H-M   'P 1'
#
loop_
_entity.id
_entity.type
_entity.pdbx_description
1 polymer ?
#
loop_
_entity_poly.entity_id
_entity_poly.type
_entity_poly.pdbx_seq_one_letter_code
_entity_poly.pdbx_strand_id
1 'polypeptide(L)'
;MGYNCINKKDLSGKVFTIPTNDANPYIKLHANINKPITAMTMCQRFNSGLERGQTLFSLATKSADNELMLYKSSLGTYRVHVRLRSLDFFNLPDGINEWISLCWTWDSKTGLTQLWLNGKRSARRVISPHGTITGEPSIVLGQDQDTYGGGFDPNQSFVGDVTDVHFWDKVLSPCDIKYYMHGQIKSPGNLLNWEALQFTTNGKVFIEKSDFIC
;
A
#
# COMPACT_ATOMS: atom_id res chain seq x y z
N MET A 1 -4.67 -13.90 30.23
CA MET A 1 -4.24 -13.59 28.84
C MET A 1 -5.18 -12.51 28.32
N GLY A 2 -4.73 -11.25 28.34
CA GLY A 2 -5.54 -10.12 27.87
C GLY A 2 -5.52 -10.11 26.35
N TYR A 3 -6.65 -10.31 25.72
CA TYR A 3 -6.83 -9.99 24.30
C TYR A 3 -6.76 -8.48 24.18
N ASN A 4 -5.64 -7.94 23.67
CA ASN A 4 -5.58 -6.57 23.22
C ASN A 4 -6.54 -6.46 22.02
N CYS A 5 -7.77 -6.08 22.26
CA CYS A 5 -8.68 -5.66 21.19
C CYS A 5 -8.10 -4.41 20.56
N ILE A 6 -7.45 -4.55 19.40
CA ILE A 6 -7.04 -3.41 18.58
C ILE A 6 -8.33 -2.80 18.06
N ASN A 7 -8.71 -1.65 18.61
CA ASN A 7 -9.93 -0.96 18.21
C ASN A 7 -9.78 -0.38 16.80
N LYS A 8 -10.83 -0.46 16.00
CA LYS A 8 -10.93 0.25 14.73
C LYS A 8 -10.92 1.75 15.00
N LYS A 9 -10.15 2.50 14.22
CA LYS A 9 -10.09 3.96 14.26
C LYS A 9 -10.55 4.54 12.94
N ASP A 10 -11.37 5.56 13.00
CA ASP A 10 -11.67 6.42 11.87
C ASP A 10 -10.52 7.41 11.68
N LEU A 11 -9.87 7.31 10.52
CA LEU A 11 -8.75 8.16 10.13
C LEU A 11 -9.14 9.19 9.04
N SER A 12 -10.44 9.41 8.81
CA SER A 12 -10.92 10.42 7.88
C SER A 12 -10.28 11.79 8.19
N GLY A 13 -9.72 12.43 7.18
CA GLY A 13 -9.00 13.71 7.35
C GLY A 13 -7.71 13.61 8.18
N LYS A 14 -7.12 12.43 8.34
CA LYS A 14 -5.84 12.20 9.02
C LYS A 14 -4.78 11.70 8.04
N VAL A 15 -3.53 11.89 8.43
CA VAL A 15 -2.36 11.30 7.78
C VAL A 15 -1.50 10.57 8.81
N PHE A 16 -0.79 9.55 8.38
CA PHE A 16 0.40 9.06 9.07
C PHE A 16 1.61 9.79 8.52
N THR A 17 2.39 10.43 9.40
CA THR A 17 3.66 11.06 9.07
C THR A 17 4.81 10.21 9.60
N ILE A 18 5.70 9.78 8.70
CA ILE A 18 6.95 9.08 9.00
C ILE A 18 8.10 10.05 8.69
N PRO A 19 8.69 10.72 9.69
CA PRO A 19 9.60 11.85 9.44
C PRO A 19 11.06 11.46 9.32
N THR A 20 11.44 10.20 9.57
CA THR A 20 12.84 9.78 9.67
C THR A 20 13.17 8.60 8.78
N ASN A 21 14.35 8.67 8.15
CA ASN A 21 14.94 7.58 7.39
C ASN A 21 15.60 6.56 8.35
N ASP A 22 14.83 5.58 8.79
CA ASP A 22 15.22 4.62 9.83
C ASP A 22 14.46 3.30 9.58
N ALA A 23 14.96 2.20 10.10
CA ALA A 23 14.28 0.89 10.09
C ALA A 23 13.19 0.75 11.18
N ASN A 24 13.13 1.69 12.14
CA ASN A 24 12.18 1.62 13.26
C ASN A 24 10.78 2.13 12.94
N PRO A 25 10.58 3.27 12.24
CA PRO A 25 9.24 3.78 12.00
C PRO A 25 8.50 2.93 10.96
N TYR A 26 7.37 2.37 11.37
CA TYR A 26 6.44 1.72 10.45
C TYR A 26 5.02 1.68 11.02
N ILE A 27 4.05 1.46 10.15
CA ILE A 27 2.66 1.22 10.51
C ILE A 27 2.32 -0.22 10.14
N LYS A 28 1.99 -1.04 11.16
CA LYS A 28 1.46 -2.39 10.94
C LYS A 28 -0.05 -2.32 10.85
N LEU A 29 -0.58 -2.77 9.72
CA LEU A 29 -2.01 -2.82 9.44
C LEU A 29 -2.57 -4.20 9.77
N HIS A 30 -3.73 -4.24 10.43
CA HIS A 30 -4.39 -5.48 10.80
C HIS A 30 -5.62 -5.68 9.92
N ALA A 31 -5.55 -6.68 9.05
CA ALA A 31 -6.64 -7.10 8.18
C ALA A 31 -7.09 -8.51 8.54
N ASN A 32 -8.40 -8.73 8.60
CA ASN A 32 -8.93 -10.07 8.75
C ASN A 32 -9.09 -10.72 7.37
N ILE A 33 -8.01 -11.30 6.85
CA ILE A 33 -7.98 -11.97 5.56
C ILE A 33 -8.11 -13.48 5.81
N ASN A 34 -9.32 -14.00 5.70
CA ASN A 34 -9.65 -15.40 5.96
C ASN A 34 -9.89 -16.22 4.68
N LYS A 35 -9.69 -15.61 3.51
CA LYS A 35 -9.81 -16.25 2.20
C LYS A 35 -8.55 -15.99 1.37
N PRO A 36 -8.20 -16.89 0.44
CA PRO A 36 -7.13 -16.64 -0.50
C PRO A 36 -7.35 -15.37 -1.32
N ILE A 37 -6.30 -14.55 -1.49
CA ILE A 37 -6.34 -13.40 -2.38
C ILE A 37 -5.98 -13.88 -3.78
N THR A 38 -6.94 -13.80 -4.69
CA THR A 38 -6.80 -14.15 -6.12
C THR A 38 -7.02 -12.95 -7.04
N ALA A 39 -7.46 -11.82 -6.49
CA ALA A 39 -7.56 -10.54 -7.16
C ALA A 39 -7.46 -9.44 -6.10
N MET A 40 -6.93 -8.29 -6.47
CA MET A 40 -6.86 -7.20 -5.51
C MET A 40 -6.84 -5.82 -6.16
N THR A 41 -7.25 -4.85 -5.38
CA THR A 41 -6.94 -3.43 -5.58
C THR A 41 -6.40 -2.88 -4.27
N MET A 42 -5.26 -2.21 -4.32
CA MET A 42 -4.73 -1.44 -3.20
C MET A 42 -4.62 0.02 -3.63
N CYS A 43 -5.19 0.91 -2.85
CA CYS A 43 -5.09 2.35 -3.09
C CYS A 43 -4.56 3.05 -1.83
N GLN A 44 -3.75 4.08 -2.05
CA GLN A 44 -3.27 4.99 -1.01
C GLN A 44 -2.91 6.34 -1.62
N ARG A 45 -2.83 7.36 -0.78
CA ARG A 45 -2.23 8.65 -1.12
C ARG A 45 -0.97 8.81 -0.32
N PHE A 46 0.04 9.37 -0.93
CA PHE A 46 1.29 9.66 -0.24
C PHE A 46 1.94 10.93 -0.75
N ASN A 47 2.74 11.55 0.10
CA ASN A 47 3.63 12.66 -0.22
C ASN A 47 5.02 12.33 0.32
N SER A 48 6.05 12.48 -0.49
CA SER A 48 7.44 12.21 -0.09
C SER A 48 8.42 13.10 -0.83
N GLY A 49 9.40 13.60 -0.10
CA GLY A 49 10.54 14.32 -0.64
C GLY A 49 11.73 13.44 -1.06
N LEU A 50 11.61 12.11 -0.96
CA LEU A 50 12.72 11.21 -1.28
C LEU A 50 12.81 10.95 -2.79
N GLU A 51 14.04 11.09 -3.32
CA GLU A 51 14.35 10.71 -4.70
C GLU A 51 14.77 9.24 -4.82
N ARG A 52 15.30 8.65 -3.74
CA ARG A 52 15.70 7.24 -3.69
C ARG A 52 14.52 6.29 -3.63
N GLY A 53 14.82 5.01 -3.79
CA GLY A 53 13.86 3.93 -3.60
C GLY A 53 13.22 3.92 -2.20
N GLN A 54 11.92 3.60 -2.13
CA GLN A 54 11.16 3.56 -0.89
C GLN A 54 9.93 2.66 -1.00
N THR A 55 9.60 1.98 0.10
CA THR A 55 8.48 1.04 0.14
C THR A 55 7.20 1.75 0.58
N LEU A 56 6.20 1.67 -0.27
CA LEU A 56 4.90 2.27 -0.02
C LEU A 56 3.92 1.31 0.67
N PHE A 57 3.99 0.02 0.33
CA PHE A 57 3.13 -1.04 0.86
C PHE A 57 3.87 -2.37 0.79
N SER A 58 3.86 -3.14 1.86
CA SER A 58 4.43 -4.47 1.94
C SER A 58 3.47 -5.44 2.62
N LEU A 59 3.18 -6.55 1.97
CA LEU A 59 2.41 -7.67 2.52
C LEU A 59 3.24 -8.95 2.41
N ALA A 60 3.58 -9.51 3.55
CA ALA A 60 4.28 -10.77 3.69
C ALA A 60 3.35 -11.84 4.27
N THR A 61 3.65 -13.11 3.98
CA THR A 61 3.11 -14.26 4.70
C THR A 61 4.26 -15.09 5.25
N LYS A 62 3.98 -16.11 6.05
CA LYS A 62 5.03 -17.02 6.52
C LYS A 62 5.70 -17.80 5.37
N SER A 63 5.08 -17.86 4.20
CA SER A 63 5.60 -18.55 3.02
C SER A 63 6.41 -17.66 2.09
N ALA A 64 6.24 -16.33 2.16
CA ALA A 64 6.96 -15.38 1.32
C ALA A 64 6.93 -13.97 1.94
N ASP A 65 8.06 -13.28 1.91
CA ASP A 65 8.23 -11.90 2.37
C ASP A 65 7.60 -10.88 1.38
N ASN A 66 7.68 -11.16 0.10
CA ASN A 66 7.18 -10.31 -0.98
C ASN A 66 5.95 -10.92 -1.68
N GLU A 67 4.90 -11.26 -0.92
CA GLU A 67 3.62 -11.68 -1.53
C GLU A 67 2.98 -10.55 -2.32
N LEU A 68 2.94 -9.34 -1.74
CA LEU A 68 2.62 -8.09 -2.43
C LEU A 68 3.54 -6.99 -1.90
N MET A 69 4.26 -6.32 -2.79
CA MET A 69 5.01 -5.13 -2.44
C MET A 69 4.84 -4.07 -3.52
N LEU A 70 4.61 -2.84 -3.09
CA LEU A 70 4.64 -1.65 -3.94
C LEU A 70 5.83 -0.78 -3.53
N TYR A 71 6.75 -0.60 -4.44
CA TYR A 71 8.00 0.11 -4.25
C TYR A 71 8.14 1.24 -5.28
N LYS A 72 8.38 2.46 -4.82
CA LYS A 72 8.79 3.57 -5.68
C LYS A 72 10.31 3.50 -5.82
N SER A 73 10.80 3.08 -6.98
CA SER A 73 12.25 2.88 -7.22
C SER A 73 12.99 4.20 -7.43
N SER A 74 12.34 5.14 -8.10
CA SER A 74 12.81 6.50 -8.36
C SER A 74 11.64 7.33 -8.88
N LEU A 75 11.87 8.59 -9.19
CA LEU A 75 10.85 9.46 -9.76
C LEU A 75 10.25 8.84 -11.05
N GLY A 76 8.94 8.68 -11.08
CA GLY A 76 8.18 8.09 -12.19
C GLY A 76 8.40 6.58 -12.40
N THR A 77 9.16 5.90 -11.55
CA THR A 77 9.44 4.48 -11.67
C THR A 77 8.94 3.71 -10.44
N TYR A 78 8.05 2.77 -10.68
CA TYR A 78 7.44 1.95 -9.63
C TYR A 78 7.62 0.48 -9.92
N ARG A 79 8.01 -0.27 -8.89
CA ARG A 79 8.12 -1.73 -8.90
C ARG A 79 6.99 -2.33 -8.08
N VAL A 80 6.37 -3.36 -8.65
CA VAL A 80 5.42 -4.19 -7.92
C VAL A 80 5.97 -5.60 -7.78
N HIS A 81 5.76 -6.21 -6.63
CA HIS A 81 5.99 -7.63 -6.43
C HIS A 81 4.66 -8.33 -6.22
N VAL A 82 4.51 -9.47 -6.88
CA VAL A 82 3.40 -10.41 -6.65
C VAL A 82 4.01 -11.81 -6.58
N ARG A 83 3.94 -12.44 -5.40
CA ARG A 83 4.45 -13.79 -5.16
C ARG A 83 5.90 -13.96 -5.62
N LEU A 84 6.81 -13.16 -5.07
CA LEU A 84 8.26 -13.18 -5.33
C LEU A 84 8.67 -12.81 -6.78
N ARG A 85 7.73 -12.48 -7.67
CA ARG A 85 8.02 -11.95 -9.01
C ARG A 85 7.91 -10.44 -8.98
N SER A 86 8.78 -9.76 -9.69
CA SER A 86 8.78 -8.29 -9.78
C SER A 86 8.52 -7.80 -11.19
N LEU A 87 7.99 -6.59 -11.28
CA LEU A 87 7.68 -5.91 -12.53
C LEU A 87 7.81 -4.40 -12.34
N ASP A 88 8.54 -3.73 -13.23
CA ASP A 88 8.72 -2.29 -13.19
C ASP A 88 7.77 -1.56 -14.16
N PHE A 89 7.26 -0.43 -13.70
CA PHE A 89 6.50 0.54 -14.48
C PHE A 89 7.30 1.83 -14.56
N PHE A 90 7.41 2.41 -15.75
CA PHE A 90 8.24 3.57 -16.03
C PHE A 90 7.41 4.75 -16.56
N ASN A 91 7.96 5.96 -16.44
CA ASN A 91 7.37 7.18 -16.97
C ASN A 91 5.94 7.46 -16.46
N LEU A 92 5.69 7.12 -15.19
CA LEU A 92 4.43 7.45 -14.54
C LEU A 92 4.44 8.90 -14.03
N PRO A 93 3.27 9.57 -13.99
CA PRO A 93 3.19 10.92 -13.44
C PRO A 93 3.49 10.90 -11.94
N ASP A 94 4.55 11.59 -11.55
CA ASP A 94 5.08 11.58 -10.19
C ASP A 94 5.78 12.90 -9.92
N GLY A 95 5.87 13.32 -8.66
CA GLY A 95 6.51 14.55 -8.21
C GLY A 95 7.16 14.36 -6.84
N ILE A 96 8.13 15.23 -6.55
CA ILE A 96 8.76 15.34 -5.24
C ILE A 96 8.00 16.37 -4.43
N ASN A 97 7.67 16.04 -3.17
CA ASN A 97 6.84 16.88 -2.30
C ASN A 97 5.45 17.18 -2.90
N GLU A 98 4.94 16.27 -3.73
CA GLU A 98 3.60 16.34 -4.28
C GLU A 98 2.75 15.16 -3.76
N TRP A 99 1.47 15.43 -3.53
CA TRP A 99 0.53 14.36 -3.20
C TRP A 99 0.25 13.49 -4.42
N ILE A 100 0.52 12.22 -4.30
CA ILE A 100 0.26 11.21 -5.31
C ILE A 100 -0.88 10.31 -4.83
N SER A 101 -1.97 10.31 -5.60
CA SER A 101 -3.03 9.32 -5.45
C SER A 101 -2.68 8.10 -6.28
N LEU A 102 -2.46 6.96 -5.64
CA LEU A 102 -2.03 5.73 -6.30
C LEU A 102 -3.04 4.62 -6.07
N CYS A 103 -3.38 3.86 -7.13
CA CYS A 103 -4.05 2.57 -7.02
C CYS A 103 -3.28 1.51 -7.82
N TRP A 104 -3.20 0.32 -7.25
CA TRP A 104 -2.59 -0.86 -7.86
C TRP A 104 -3.59 -1.99 -7.92
N THR A 105 -3.75 -2.59 -9.10
CA THR A 105 -4.66 -3.72 -9.36
C THR A 105 -3.90 -4.95 -9.81
N TRP A 106 -4.35 -6.14 -9.41
CA TRP A 106 -3.88 -7.43 -9.91
C TRP A 106 -5.03 -8.44 -9.92
N ASP A 107 -5.09 -9.24 -10.98
CA ASP A 107 -6.04 -10.35 -11.16
C ASP A 107 -5.26 -11.64 -11.45
N SER A 108 -5.32 -12.58 -10.54
CA SER A 108 -4.66 -13.88 -10.64
C SER A 108 -5.09 -14.68 -11.86
N LYS A 109 -6.38 -14.61 -12.23
CA LYS A 109 -6.90 -15.39 -13.37
C LYS A 109 -6.15 -15.11 -14.68
N THR A 110 -5.77 -13.85 -14.87
CA THR A 110 -5.09 -13.39 -16.08
C THR A 110 -3.63 -13.01 -15.83
N GLY A 111 -3.25 -12.80 -14.58
CA GLY A 111 -2.00 -12.17 -14.19
C GLY A 111 -1.95 -10.67 -14.48
N LEU A 112 -3.03 -10.06 -15.01
CA LEU A 112 -3.01 -8.65 -15.37
C LEU A 112 -2.87 -7.77 -14.14
N THR A 113 -1.89 -6.88 -14.20
CA THR A 113 -1.61 -5.86 -13.20
C THR A 113 -1.52 -4.48 -13.85
N GLN A 114 -1.92 -3.44 -13.12
CA GLN A 114 -1.93 -2.06 -13.59
C GLN A 114 -1.78 -1.09 -12.43
N LEU A 115 -1.03 -0.02 -12.67
CA LEU A 115 -0.94 1.14 -11.77
C LEU A 115 -1.76 2.31 -12.30
N TRP A 116 -2.31 3.08 -11.38
CA TRP A 116 -3.00 4.33 -11.61
C TRP A 116 -2.39 5.39 -10.71
N LEU A 117 -1.91 6.49 -11.27
CA LEU A 117 -1.36 7.61 -10.52
C LEU A 117 -2.06 8.90 -10.96
N ASN A 118 -2.62 9.63 -10.00
CA ASN A 118 -3.31 10.91 -10.24
C ASN A 118 -4.29 10.85 -11.42
N GLY A 119 -5.06 9.76 -11.51
CA GLY A 119 -6.07 9.53 -12.57
C GLY A 119 -5.51 8.99 -13.89
N LYS A 120 -4.20 8.96 -14.09
CA LYS A 120 -3.57 8.36 -15.27
C LYS A 120 -3.22 6.90 -15.01
N ARG A 121 -3.51 6.03 -15.96
CA ARG A 121 -3.24 4.60 -15.89
C ARG A 121 -1.98 4.21 -16.66
N SER A 122 -1.22 3.27 -16.13
CA SER A 122 -0.16 2.59 -16.87
C SER A 122 -0.71 1.67 -17.96
N ALA A 123 0.14 1.15 -18.83
CA ALA A 123 -0.19 -0.05 -19.59
C ALA A 123 -0.44 -1.23 -18.64
N ARG A 124 -1.32 -2.15 -19.03
CA ARG A 124 -1.46 -3.43 -18.31
C ARG A 124 -0.28 -4.33 -18.63
N ARG A 125 0.22 -4.99 -17.61
CA ARG A 125 1.32 -5.96 -17.72
C ARG A 125 0.89 -7.27 -17.06
N VAL A 126 1.61 -8.36 -17.32
CA VAL A 126 1.31 -9.68 -16.72
C VAL A 126 2.37 -10.03 -15.69
N ILE A 127 1.92 -10.41 -14.49
CA ILE A 127 2.75 -10.90 -13.39
C ILE A 127 2.00 -12.02 -12.65
N SER A 128 2.68 -13.09 -12.31
CA SER A 128 2.16 -14.21 -11.49
C SER A 128 0.75 -14.68 -11.85
N PRO A 129 0.46 -15.05 -13.13
CA PRO A 129 -0.83 -15.61 -13.49
C PRO A 129 -1.09 -16.89 -12.68
N HIS A 130 -2.36 -17.10 -12.31
CA HIS A 130 -2.81 -18.23 -11.46
C HIS A 130 -2.16 -18.27 -10.06
N GLY A 131 -1.48 -17.19 -9.64
CA GLY A 131 -0.94 -17.05 -8.30
C GLY A 131 -2.06 -16.92 -7.26
N THR A 132 -1.82 -17.43 -6.06
CA THR A 132 -2.78 -17.31 -4.95
C THR A 132 -1.99 -16.96 -3.69
N ILE A 133 -2.41 -15.91 -2.99
CA ILE A 133 -1.80 -15.50 -1.73
C ILE A 133 -2.64 -16.09 -0.59
N THR A 134 -2.00 -16.88 0.26
CA THR A 134 -2.66 -17.60 1.35
C THR A 134 -1.87 -17.47 2.64
N GLY A 135 -2.53 -17.70 3.76
CA GLY A 135 -1.93 -17.60 5.09
C GLY A 135 -2.21 -16.27 5.77
N GLU A 136 -1.77 -16.17 7.01
CA GLU A 136 -1.91 -14.96 7.82
C GLU A 136 -0.99 -13.86 7.28
N PRO A 137 -1.52 -12.71 6.87
CA PRO A 137 -0.69 -11.64 6.33
C PRO A 137 -0.07 -10.79 7.43
N SER A 138 1.17 -10.38 7.22
CA SER A 138 1.77 -9.21 7.85
C SER A 138 1.74 -8.06 6.86
N ILE A 139 1.03 -6.98 7.17
CA ILE A 139 0.90 -5.81 6.29
C ILE A 139 1.58 -4.62 6.95
N VAL A 140 2.52 -3.98 6.23
CA VAL A 140 3.32 -2.88 6.74
C VAL A 140 3.32 -1.73 5.72
N LEU A 141 3.17 -0.50 6.24
CA LEU A 141 3.45 0.73 5.50
C LEU A 141 4.78 1.30 5.99
N GLY A 142 5.56 1.82 5.06
CA GLY A 142 6.80 2.54 5.35
C GLY A 142 8.06 1.69 5.37
N GLN A 143 7.96 0.36 5.34
CA GLN A 143 9.10 -0.56 5.33
C GLN A 143 8.87 -1.73 4.38
N ASP A 144 9.95 -2.24 3.79
CA ASP A 144 9.98 -3.53 3.11
C ASP A 144 10.23 -4.67 4.10
N GLN A 145 9.48 -5.74 3.98
CA GLN A 145 9.62 -6.91 4.84
C GLN A 145 10.50 -7.95 4.15
N ASP A 146 11.79 -8.01 4.51
CA ASP A 146 12.70 -9.09 4.06
C ASP A 146 12.50 -10.40 4.85
N THR A 147 11.66 -10.34 5.90
CA THR A 147 11.16 -11.49 6.65
C THR A 147 9.75 -11.18 7.12
N TYR A 148 8.97 -12.20 7.47
CA TYR A 148 7.61 -12.03 7.99
C TYR A 148 7.56 -11.10 9.21
N GLY A 149 7.10 -9.87 9.01
CA GLY A 149 6.96 -8.85 10.06
C GLY A 149 8.26 -8.14 10.46
N GLY A 150 9.34 -8.26 9.65
CA GLY A 150 10.64 -7.67 9.99
C GLY A 150 11.63 -7.66 8.83
N GLY A 151 12.93 -7.59 9.18
CA GLY A 151 14.01 -7.54 8.19
C GLY A 151 14.16 -6.18 7.51
N PHE A 152 13.72 -5.11 8.17
CA PHE A 152 13.65 -3.77 7.60
C PHE A 152 15.02 -3.15 7.30
N ASP A 153 15.16 -2.55 6.11
CA ASP A 153 16.35 -1.81 5.67
C ASP A 153 16.05 -0.30 5.58
N PRO A 154 16.79 0.57 6.31
CA PRO A 154 16.62 2.02 6.21
C PRO A 154 16.72 2.56 4.78
N ASN A 155 17.50 1.91 3.90
CA ASN A 155 17.64 2.33 2.51
C ASN A 155 16.39 2.09 1.65
N GLN A 156 15.45 1.28 2.15
CA GLN A 156 14.16 1.00 1.51
C GLN A 156 13.00 1.67 2.23
N SER A 157 13.26 2.34 3.38
CA SER A 157 12.23 2.97 4.19
C SER A 157 11.59 4.16 3.49
N PHE A 158 10.30 4.34 3.72
CA PHE A 158 9.53 5.51 3.32
C PHE A 158 9.75 6.66 4.32
N VAL A 159 9.82 7.88 3.80
CA VAL A 159 9.77 9.11 4.60
C VAL A 159 8.74 10.04 3.95
N GLY A 160 7.80 10.52 4.74
CA GLY A 160 6.73 11.40 4.26
C GLY A 160 5.39 11.10 4.89
N ASP A 161 4.34 11.45 4.19
CA ASP A 161 2.96 11.33 4.63
C ASP A 161 2.20 10.29 3.83
N VAL A 162 1.33 9.52 4.49
CA VAL A 162 0.46 8.54 3.85
C VAL A 162 -0.95 8.61 4.42
N THR A 163 -1.95 8.54 3.54
CA THR A 163 -3.37 8.62 3.89
C THR A 163 -4.24 7.80 2.95
N ASP A 164 -5.52 7.67 3.26
CA ASP A 164 -6.55 7.03 2.44
C ASP A 164 -6.18 5.63 1.97
N VAL A 165 -5.62 4.81 2.87
CA VAL A 165 -5.22 3.44 2.56
C VAL A 165 -6.45 2.54 2.54
N HIS A 166 -6.72 1.96 1.37
CA HIS A 166 -7.80 1.00 1.16
C HIS A 166 -7.30 -0.24 0.41
N PHE A 167 -7.79 -1.41 0.80
CA PHE A 167 -7.44 -2.66 0.16
C PHE A 167 -8.71 -3.50 -0.06
N TRP A 168 -8.88 -3.97 -1.30
CA TRP A 168 -10.02 -4.80 -1.74
C TRP A 168 -9.51 -6.15 -2.25
N ASP A 169 -10.31 -7.20 -2.05
CA ASP A 169 -10.11 -8.55 -2.60
C ASP A 169 -10.66 -8.70 -4.03
N LYS A 170 -10.71 -7.62 -4.78
CA LYS A 170 -11.19 -7.58 -6.17
C LYS A 170 -10.48 -6.49 -6.97
N VAL A 171 -10.48 -6.64 -8.28
CA VAL A 171 -10.12 -5.55 -9.20
C VAL A 171 -11.28 -4.55 -9.27
N LEU A 172 -11.04 -3.32 -8.86
CA LEU A 172 -12.02 -2.24 -9.00
C LEU A 172 -12.19 -1.84 -10.47
N SER A 173 -13.40 -1.39 -10.80
CA SER A 173 -13.65 -0.81 -12.11
C SER A 173 -12.86 0.49 -12.31
N PRO A 174 -12.54 0.87 -13.57
CA PRO A 174 -11.91 2.16 -13.84
C PRO A 174 -12.69 3.36 -13.28
N CYS A 175 -14.02 3.26 -13.23
CA CYS A 175 -14.86 4.30 -12.64
C CYS A 175 -14.66 4.39 -11.12
N ASP A 176 -14.62 3.26 -10.41
CA ASP A 176 -14.43 3.25 -8.96
C ASP A 176 -13.04 3.78 -8.59
N ILE A 177 -11.99 3.42 -9.36
CA ILE A 177 -10.65 3.99 -9.19
C ILE A 177 -10.66 5.50 -9.38
N LYS A 178 -11.34 6.00 -10.43
CA LYS A 178 -11.47 7.46 -10.65
C LYS A 178 -12.21 8.14 -9.50
N TYR A 179 -13.27 7.53 -8.96
CA TYR A 179 -13.95 8.08 -7.77
C TYR A 179 -13.00 8.18 -6.58
N TYR A 180 -12.23 7.13 -6.30
CA TYR A 180 -11.18 7.18 -5.28
C TYR A 180 -10.21 8.35 -5.53
N MET A 181 -9.71 8.51 -6.76
CA MET A 181 -8.76 9.57 -7.13
C MET A 181 -9.30 10.98 -6.88
N HIS A 182 -10.64 11.16 -6.93
CA HIS A 182 -11.30 12.44 -6.66
C HIS A 182 -11.80 12.58 -5.21
N GLY A 183 -11.35 11.72 -4.30
CA GLY A 183 -11.79 11.75 -2.89
C GLY A 183 -13.23 11.28 -2.67
N GLN A 184 -13.82 10.57 -3.64
CA GLN A 184 -15.18 10.08 -3.59
C GLN A 184 -15.19 8.55 -3.61
N ILE A 185 -15.06 7.92 -2.44
CA ILE A 185 -15.08 6.46 -2.34
C ILE A 185 -16.54 5.99 -2.28
N LYS A 186 -16.98 5.22 -3.28
CA LYS A 186 -18.33 4.62 -3.27
C LYS A 186 -18.44 3.44 -2.30
N SER A 187 -17.37 2.65 -2.22
CA SER A 187 -17.30 1.49 -1.33
C SER A 187 -15.90 1.41 -0.77
N PRO A 188 -15.72 1.55 0.54
CA PRO A 188 -14.41 1.44 1.18
C PRO A 188 -13.82 0.04 1.00
N GLY A 189 -12.51 -0.08 1.25
CA GLY A 189 -11.81 -1.37 1.18
C GLY A 189 -12.43 -2.40 2.13
N ASN A 190 -12.69 -3.59 1.63
CA ASN A 190 -13.25 -4.66 2.44
C ASN A 190 -12.17 -5.44 3.22
N LEU A 191 -10.90 -5.33 2.83
CA LEU A 191 -9.75 -5.89 3.57
C LEU A 191 -9.10 -4.85 4.47
N LEU A 192 -8.87 -3.62 3.97
CA LEU A 192 -8.46 -2.46 4.76
C LEU A 192 -9.35 -1.28 4.40
N ASN A 193 -9.85 -0.61 5.42
CA ASN A 193 -10.69 0.58 5.29
C ASN A 193 -10.11 1.70 6.17
N TRP A 194 -9.74 2.82 5.56
CA TRP A 194 -9.18 3.97 6.26
C TRP A 194 -10.10 4.56 7.33
N GLU A 195 -11.41 4.55 7.09
CA GLU A 195 -12.42 5.03 8.02
C GLU A 195 -12.70 4.06 9.19
N ALA A 196 -12.14 2.85 9.14
CA ALA A 196 -12.31 1.84 10.17
C ALA A 196 -11.04 0.97 10.29
N LEU A 197 -9.87 1.62 10.30
CA LEU A 197 -8.58 0.95 10.23
C LEU A 197 -8.17 0.40 11.60
N GLN A 198 -7.68 -0.84 11.61
CA GLN A 198 -6.97 -1.42 12.74
C GLN A 198 -5.49 -1.38 12.45
N PHE A 199 -4.71 -0.74 13.32
CA PHE A 199 -3.27 -0.60 13.13
C PHE A 199 -2.51 -0.47 14.45
N THR A 200 -1.22 -0.69 14.38
CA THR A 200 -0.24 -0.32 15.42
C THR A 200 0.91 0.42 14.76
N THR A 201 1.52 1.34 15.50
CA THR A 201 2.69 2.09 15.04
C THR A 201 3.91 1.68 15.84
N ASN A 202 5.07 1.69 15.20
CA ASN A 202 6.38 1.52 15.82
C ASN A 202 7.27 2.72 15.49
N GLY A 203 8.15 3.08 16.42
CA GLY A 203 9.05 4.22 16.24
C GLY A 203 8.33 5.56 16.14
N LYS A 204 8.96 6.53 15.48
CA LYS A 204 8.40 7.87 15.29
C LYS A 204 7.40 7.89 14.15
N VAL A 205 6.14 7.65 14.45
CA VAL A 205 5.01 7.83 13.54
C VAL A 205 4.03 8.78 14.20
N PHE A 206 3.65 9.83 13.48
CA PHE A 206 2.64 10.79 13.95
C PHE A 206 1.32 10.58 13.22
N ILE A 207 0.22 10.95 13.88
CA ILE A 207 -1.12 10.97 13.29
C ILE A 207 -1.58 12.41 13.37
N GLU A 208 -1.65 13.06 12.21
CA GLU A 208 -1.93 14.48 12.11
C GLU A 208 -3.18 14.75 11.26
N LYS A 209 -3.64 15.97 11.23
CA LYS A 209 -4.68 16.37 10.27
C LYS A 209 -4.08 16.40 8.87
N SER A 210 -4.84 15.90 7.90
CA SER A 210 -4.45 15.98 6.49
C SER A 210 -4.63 17.40 5.98
N ASP A 211 -3.64 17.94 5.31
CA ASP A 211 -3.73 19.16 4.50
C ASP A 211 -4.18 18.86 3.06
N PHE A 212 -4.32 17.60 2.71
CA PHE A 212 -4.80 17.14 1.40
C PHE A 212 -6.29 17.50 1.15
N ILE A 213 -7.08 17.65 2.23
CA ILE A 213 -8.52 17.93 2.17
C ILE A 213 -8.76 19.31 2.81
N CYS A 214 -8.42 20.35 2.10
CA CYS A 214 -8.84 21.72 2.41
C CYS A 214 -9.85 22.21 1.37
#